data_b88b471d3fefecb3e9fba848cdabdda1
#
_entry.id   b88b471d3fefecb3e9fba848cdabdda1
#
_cell.length_a   1.000
_cell.length_b   1.000
_cell.length_c   1.000
_cell.angle_alpha   90.00
_cell.angle_beta   90.00
_cell.angle_gamma   90.00
#
_symmetry.space_group_name_H-M   'P 1'
#
loop_
_entity.id
_entity.type
_entity.pdbx_description
1 polymer ?
#
loop_
_entity_poly.entity_id
_entity_poly.type
_entity_poly.pdbx_seq_one_letter_code
_entity_poly.pdbx_strand_id
1 'polypeptide(L)'
;MLRVSASPKKLHIIAGRTTGVVEKNIIQQDNGILDIHKNAKYYGNGDKDYKFPHIKFEGKIILVLGYDKADNWKNALGGQYGCVFIDECNTADIEFIREISTRNDYMMFTLNPDSPDLEVYKEFINRARPREKYKKDVPEEIIKELNEPINDKWAYWFFTFNDNLGLTADDIEKKKNSAPIGTKMYKNKILGLRGKATGLIFNLQPQHIITAEQAKKHKFMYFSIGVDTSYSKMSHDKITLEAIGITKEKKCILLMEETYNNKDTTRPFAPSDVVPMIVSFAEKLKAEYGFSRTIYIDSADAGTITEAQKFKLNTPCIYDFAGAWKKTKVITRIQLQQSWMQTGDFLIVDTCKDYISEMNKYSWDEKNQPEDAHDHSINGCQYAWLPYKKMIGDIKAIAEVIKDAYND
;
A
#
# COMPACT_ATOMS: atom_id res chain seq x y z
N MET A 1 14.14 -24.27 -9.49
CA MET A 1 14.11 -25.75 -9.45
C MET A 1 15.34 -26.38 -10.11
N LEU A 2 15.75 -26.07 -11.35
CA LEU A 2 16.95 -26.66 -12.01
C LEU A 2 18.23 -26.52 -11.17
N ARG A 3 18.45 -25.37 -10.53
CA ARG A 3 19.63 -25.21 -9.64
C ARG A 3 19.52 -26.05 -8.37
N VAL A 4 18.30 -26.27 -7.88
CA VAL A 4 18.06 -27.17 -6.74
C VAL A 4 18.41 -28.61 -7.10
N SER A 5 17.93 -29.12 -8.25
CA SER A 5 18.29 -30.47 -8.75
C SER A 5 19.79 -30.64 -8.86
N ALA A 6 20.50 -29.68 -9.45
CA ALA A 6 21.93 -29.73 -9.69
C ALA A 6 22.79 -29.51 -8.42
N SER A 7 22.23 -29.05 -7.32
CA SER A 7 22.99 -28.80 -6.09
C SER A 7 23.39 -30.06 -5.37
N PRO A 8 24.64 -30.20 -4.86
CA PRO A 8 25.02 -31.33 -4.02
C PRO A 8 24.39 -31.28 -2.62
N LYS A 9 23.94 -30.08 -2.16
CA LYS A 9 23.32 -29.92 -0.85
C LYS A 9 21.88 -30.39 -0.85
N LYS A 10 21.40 -30.86 0.31
CA LYS A 10 20.03 -31.32 0.51
C LYS A 10 19.06 -30.20 0.83
N LEU A 11 19.52 -29.15 1.55
CA LEU A 11 18.70 -28.08 2.06
C LEU A 11 18.78 -26.84 1.16
N HIS A 12 17.61 -26.24 0.90
CA HIS A 12 17.43 -25.02 0.11
C HIS A 12 16.41 -24.13 0.78
N ILE A 13 16.32 -22.86 0.37
CA ILE A 13 15.33 -21.89 0.89
C ILE A 13 14.61 -21.24 -0.26
N ILE A 14 13.31 -21.03 -0.05
CA ILE A 14 12.48 -20.06 -0.76
C ILE A 14 11.83 -19.15 0.28
N ALA A 15 12.05 -17.85 0.18
CA ALA A 15 11.56 -16.87 1.13
C ALA A 15 10.74 -15.77 0.44
N GLY A 16 9.73 -15.28 1.13
CA GLY A 16 8.93 -14.14 0.74
C GLY A 16 8.42 -13.43 1.99
N ARG A 17 7.56 -12.42 1.83
CA ARG A 17 7.08 -11.62 2.97
C ARG A 17 6.49 -12.49 4.08
N THR A 18 5.57 -13.39 3.73
CA THR A 18 5.05 -14.45 4.64
C THR A 18 5.07 -15.80 3.94
N THR A 19 5.02 -16.88 4.72
CA THR A 19 4.90 -18.25 4.15
C THR A 19 3.64 -18.38 3.28
N GLY A 20 2.51 -17.79 3.67
CA GLY A 20 1.27 -17.81 2.89
C GLY A 20 1.37 -17.04 1.56
N VAL A 21 2.16 -15.96 1.51
CA VAL A 21 2.44 -15.25 0.23
C VAL A 21 3.27 -16.13 -0.70
N VAL A 22 4.32 -16.80 -0.18
CA VAL A 22 5.13 -17.75 -0.96
C VAL A 22 4.27 -18.91 -1.47
N GLU A 23 3.43 -19.45 -0.61
CA GLU A 23 2.52 -20.55 -0.96
C GLU A 23 1.60 -20.16 -2.12
N LYS A 24 0.89 -19.03 -1.98
CA LYS A 24 -0.06 -18.55 -2.97
C LYS A 24 0.60 -18.13 -4.29
N ASN A 25 1.68 -17.32 -4.23
CA ASN A 25 2.21 -16.63 -5.40
C ASN A 25 3.30 -17.40 -6.14
N ILE A 26 3.91 -18.43 -5.51
CA ILE A 26 5.07 -19.13 -6.09
C ILE A 26 4.82 -20.64 -6.14
N ILE A 27 4.17 -21.20 -5.13
CA ILE A 27 4.03 -22.64 -5.01
C ILE A 27 2.77 -23.15 -5.72
N GLN A 28 1.59 -22.57 -5.43
CA GLN A 28 0.28 -23.10 -5.84
C GLN A 28 -0.39 -22.35 -6.99
N GLN A 29 0.08 -21.16 -7.39
CA GLN A 29 -0.51 -20.43 -8.51
C GLN A 29 -0.37 -21.19 -9.85
N ASP A 30 -1.14 -20.78 -10.85
CA ASP A 30 -0.98 -21.22 -12.24
C ASP A 30 0.46 -20.94 -12.72
N ASN A 31 1.11 -21.95 -13.32
CA ASN A 31 2.53 -21.93 -13.63
C ASN A 31 3.48 -21.81 -12.41
N GLY A 32 2.98 -22.06 -11.21
CA GLY A 32 3.78 -22.14 -9.98
C GLY A 32 4.57 -23.46 -9.90
N ILE A 33 5.29 -23.63 -8.77
CA ILE A 33 6.19 -24.78 -8.61
C ILE A 33 5.45 -26.12 -8.74
N LEU A 34 4.27 -26.28 -8.13
CA LEU A 34 3.52 -27.53 -8.17
C LEU A 34 2.86 -27.77 -9.52
N ASP A 35 2.57 -26.71 -10.27
CA ASP A 35 2.03 -26.84 -11.61
C ASP A 35 3.08 -27.31 -12.63
N ILE A 36 4.26 -26.68 -12.59
CA ILE A 36 5.36 -26.99 -13.51
C ILE A 36 6.08 -28.29 -13.14
N HIS A 37 6.30 -28.55 -11.84
CA HIS A 37 7.06 -29.69 -11.34
C HIS A 37 6.16 -30.69 -10.61
N LYS A 38 5.51 -31.58 -11.36
CA LYS A 38 4.54 -32.55 -10.83
C LYS A 38 5.11 -33.55 -9.82
N ASN A 39 6.43 -33.68 -9.75
CA ASN A 39 7.17 -34.50 -8.76
C ASN A 39 7.50 -33.70 -7.48
N ALA A 40 7.20 -32.41 -7.41
CA ALA A 40 7.30 -31.62 -6.18
C ALA A 40 6.08 -31.83 -5.28
N LYS A 41 6.30 -31.88 -3.95
CA LYS A 41 5.24 -32.00 -2.95
C LYS A 41 5.42 -30.95 -1.86
N TYR A 42 4.39 -30.14 -1.60
CA TYR A 42 4.40 -29.12 -0.57
C TYR A 42 3.74 -29.61 0.72
N TYR A 43 4.35 -29.29 1.84
CA TYR A 43 3.93 -29.63 3.19
C TYR A 43 3.86 -28.35 4.04
N GLY A 44 2.72 -27.63 3.97
CA GLY A 44 2.52 -26.31 4.61
C GLY A 44 2.58 -26.32 6.14
N ASN A 45 2.22 -27.46 6.76
CA ASN A 45 2.27 -27.64 8.22
C ASN A 45 3.44 -28.54 8.65
N GLY A 46 4.37 -28.81 7.74
CA GLY A 46 5.41 -29.83 7.95
C GLY A 46 4.92 -31.24 7.78
N ASP A 47 5.78 -32.21 8.07
CA ASP A 47 5.46 -33.65 8.08
C ASP A 47 6.13 -34.35 9.27
N LYS A 48 6.17 -35.70 9.24
CA LYS A 48 6.80 -36.49 10.31
C LYS A 48 8.30 -36.24 10.46
N ASP A 49 8.99 -35.92 9.34
CA ASP A 49 10.45 -35.73 9.30
C ASP A 49 10.85 -34.27 9.56
N TYR A 50 10.02 -33.30 9.08
CA TYR A 50 10.29 -31.87 9.16
C TYR A 50 9.04 -31.10 9.64
N LYS A 51 9.13 -30.44 10.78
CA LYS A 51 8.02 -29.73 11.45
C LYS A 51 7.77 -28.28 10.98
N PHE A 52 8.38 -27.88 9.87
CA PHE A 52 8.26 -26.54 9.27
C PHE A 52 7.75 -26.65 7.82
N PRO A 53 7.16 -25.57 7.25
CA PRO A 53 6.71 -25.52 5.87
C PRO A 53 7.86 -25.83 4.90
N HIS A 54 7.69 -26.79 4.00
CA HIS A 54 8.73 -27.17 3.05
C HIS A 54 8.17 -27.84 1.80
N ILE A 55 9.01 -27.85 0.74
CA ILE A 55 8.76 -28.61 -0.49
C ILE A 55 9.76 -29.78 -0.53
N LYS A 56 9.29 -31.00 -0.81
CA LYS A 56 10.11 -32.14 -1.19
C LYS A 56 10.20 -32.24 -2.71
N PHE A 57 11.42 -32.24 -3.24
CA PHE A 57 11.67 -32.31 -4.67
C PHE A 57 12.99 -33.05 -4.95
N GLU A 58 12.95 -34.17 -5.67
CA GLU A 58 14.14 -34.97 -6.05
C GLU A 58 15.11 -35.26 -4.89
N GLY A 59 14.57 -35.69 -3.75
CA GLY A 59 15.35 -35.92 -2.54
C GLY A 59 15.89 -34.70 -1.82
N LYS A 60 15.56 -33.49 -2.31
CA LYS A 60 15.90 -32.20 -1.70
C LYS A 60 14.75 -31.69 -0.84
N ILE A 61 15.08 -30.82 0.12
CA ILE A 61 14.15 -30.11 0.99
C ILE A 61 14.32 -28.61 0.74
N ILE A 62 13.25 -27.96 0.36
CA ILE A 62 13.22 -26.50 0.17
C ILE A 62 12.36 -25.92 1.29
N LEU A 63 12.99 -25.24 2.24
CA LEU A 63 12.29 -24.55 3.34
C LEU A 63 11.50 -23.37 2.77
N VAL A 64 10.26 -23.19 3.24
CA VAL A 64 9.41 -22.06 2.88
C VAL A 64 9.34 -21.11 4.07
N LEU A 65 9.90 -19.89 3.91
CA LEU A 65 10.09 -18.94 5.00
C LEU A 65 9.35 -17.64 4.73
N GLY A 66 8.82 -17.03 5.82
CA GLY A 66 8.42 -15.63 5.85
C GLY A 66 9.52 -14.78 6.48
N TYR A 67 9.81 -13.60 5.92
CA TYR A 67 10.79 -12.66 6.50
C TYR A 67 10.15 -11.46 7.22
N ASP A 68 8.81 -11.40 7.30
CA ASP A 68 8.06 -10.32 7.97
C ASP A 68 8.29 -10.22 9.47
N LYS A 69 8.69 -11.33 10.10
CA LYS A 69 8.99 -11.40 11.53
C LYS A 69 10.31 -12.10 11.76
N ALA A 70 11.14 -11.53 12.65
CA ALA A 70 12.46 -12.07 12.98
C ALA A 70 12.40 -13.54 13.43
N ASP A 71 11.37 -13.93 14.20
CA ASP A 71 11.23 -15.30 14.69
C ASP A 71 11.00 -16.32 13.56
N ASN A 72 10.42 -15.88 12.43
CA ASN A 72 10.16 -16.77 11.31
C ASN A 72 11.43 -17.19 10.56
N TRP A 73 12.39 -16.27 10.41
CA TRP A 73 13.60 -16.53 9.63
C TRP A 73 14.83 -16.87 10.48
N LYS A 74 14.89 -16.46 11.75
CA LYS A 74 16.01 -16.82 12.62
C LYS A 74 16.20 -18.32 12.78
N ASN A 75 15.13 -19.09 12.69
CA ASN A 75 15.20 -20.56 12.73
C ASN A 75 15.99 -21.16 11.55
N ALA A 76 16.20 -20.42 10.45
CA ALA A 76 17.03 -20.86 9.33
C ALA A 76 18.53 -20.58 9.51
N LEU A 77 18.93 -19.78 10.50
CA LEU A 77 20.33 -19.31 10.64
C LEU A 77 21.34 -20.39 10.97
N GLY A 78 20.93 -21.56 11.47
CA GLY A 78 21.82 -22.68 11.78
C GLY A 78 22.24 -23.53 10.58
N GLY A 79 21.62 -23.31 9.41
CA GLY A 79 21.80 -24.17 8.24
C GLY A 79 22.84 -23.67 7.24
N GLN A 80 23.28 -24.59 6.35
CA GLN A 80 24.04 -24.30 5.13
C GLN A 80 23.22 -24.78 3.93
N TYR A 81 22.97 -23.88 2.98
CA TYR A 81 22.01 -24.09 1.90
C TYR A 81 22.68 -24.20 0.53
N GLY A 82 22.10 -24.95 -0.37
CA GLY A 82 22.56 -25.02 -1.75
C GLY A 82 22.04 -23.79 -2.54
N CYS A 83 20.73 -23.65 -2.58
CA CYS A 83 20.09 -22.53 -3.28
C CYS A 83 19.19 -21.74 -2.32
N VAL A 84 19.21 -20.44 -2.45
CA VAL A 84 18.31 -19.50 -1.74
C VAL A 84 17.62 -18.62 -2.79
N PHE A 85 16.31 -18.55 -2.72
CA PHE A 85 15.49 -17.62 -3.50
C PHE A 85 14.75 -16.70 -2.55
N ILE A 86 14.84 -15.37 -2.78
CA ILE A 86 14.14 -14.36 -1.99
C ILE A 86 13.27 -13.52 -2.92
N ASP A 87 11.97 -13.64 -2.75
CA ASP A 87 10.99 -12.83 -3.48
C ASP A 87 10.76 -11.49 -2.80
N GLU A 88 10.63 -10.42 -3.59
CA GLU A 88 10.43 -9.04 -3.11
C GLU A 88 11.48 -8.60 -2.08
N CYS A 89 12.76 -8.89 -2.35
CA CYS A 89 13.86 -8.69 -1.38
C CYS A 89 14.01 -7.24 -0.90
N ASN A 90 13.49 -6.25 -1.63
CA ASN A 90 13.46 -4.84 -1.20
C ASN A 90 12.56 -4.58 0.02
N THR A 91 11.68 -5.52 0.35
CA THR A 91 10.79 -5.42 1.53
C THR A 91 11.28 -6.27 2.70
N ALA A 92 12.34 -7.05 2.52
CA ALA A 92 12.92 -7.90 3.56
C ALA A 92 13.78 -7.10 4.53
N ASP A 93 13.88 -7.59 5.77
CA ASP A 93 14.85 -7.10 6.74
C ASP A 93 16.27 -7.32 6.20
N ILE A 94 17.08 -6.27 6.16
CA ILE A 94 18.44 -6.35 5.64
C ILE A 94 19.31 -7.33 6.41
N GLU A 95 19.10 -7.49 7.73
CA GLU A 95 19.81 -8.47 8.53
C GLU A 95 19.52 -9.89 8.08
N PHE A 96 18.29 -10.21 7.70
CA PHE A 96 17.97 -11.50 7.09
C PHE A 96 18.79 -11.73 5.83
N ILE A 97 18.85 -10.73 4.93
CA ILE A 97 19.60 -10.86 3.67
C ILE A 97 21.09 -11.01 3.94
N ARG A 98 21.67 -10.23 4.85
CA ARG A 98 23.08 -10.31 5.25
C ARG A 98 23.42 -11.69 5.77
N GLU A 99 22.65 -12.20 6.70
CA GLU A 99 22.88 -13.49 7.34
C GLU A 99 22.75 -14.65 6.34
N ILE A 100 21.69 -14.67 5.52
CA ILE A 100 21.46 -15.77 4.59
C ILE A 100 22.45 -15.76 3.41
N SER A 101 22.96 -14.58 3.05
CA SER A 101 23.93 -14.43 1.95
C SER A 101 25.26 -15.14 2.22
N THR A 102 25.63 -15.32 3.49
CA THR A 102 26.87 -16.02 3.88
C THR A 102 26.71 -17.54 3.99
N ARG A 103 25.49 -18.08 3.83
CA ARG A 103 25.13 -19.45 4.14
C ARG A 103 24.64 -20.27 2.93
N ASN A 104 24.93 -19.79 1.72
CA ASN A 104 24.45 -20.45 0.50
C ASN A 104 25.53 -20.55 -0.57
N ASP A 105 25.32 -21.48 -1.52
CA ASP A 105 26.19 -21.64 -2.69
C ASP A 105 25.66 -20.82 -3.88
N TYR A 106 24.35 -20.60 -3.96
CA TYR A 106 23.68 -19.86 -5.01
C TYR A 106 22.49 -19.10 -4.47
N MET A 107 22.41 -17.79 -4.78
CA MET A 107 21.30 -16.94 -4.35
C MET A 107 20.69 -16.20 -5.53
N MET A 108 19.37 -16.02 -5.50
CA MET A 108 18.61 -15.25 -6.47
C MET A 108 17.59 -14.38 -5.74
N PHE A 109 17.52 -13.13 -6.16
CA PHE A 109 16.53 -12.17 -5.70
C PHE A 109 15.55 -11.80 -6.81
N THR A 110 14.30 -11.55 -6.43
CA THR A 110 13.38 -10.73 -7.22
C THR A 110 13.01 -9.49 -6.42
N LEU A 111 12.73 -8.40 -7.10
CA LEU A 111 12.28 -7.17 -6.47
C LEU A 111 11.50 -6.29 -7.45
N ASN A 112 10.56 -5.54 -6.92
CA ASN A 112 10.02 -4.38 -7.58
C ASN A 112 10.85 -3.15 -7.18
N PRO A 113 11.13 -2.21 -8.11
CA PRO A 113 11.89 -1.01 -7.78
C PRO A 113 11.23 -0.20 -6.66
N ASP A 114 12.07 0.42 -5.83
CA ASP A 114 11.66 1.28 -4.72
C ASP A 114 12.64 2.46 -4.58
N SER A 115 12.72 3.08 -3.40
CA SER A 115 13.68 4.15 -3.13
C SER A 115 15.11 3.68 -3.40
N PRO A 116 15.93 4.43 -4.15
CA PRO A 116 17.31 4.05 -4.44
C PRO A 116 18.22 4.00 -3.21
N ASP A 117 17.78 4.55 -2.07
CA ASP A 117 18.58 4.61 -0.84
C ASP A 117 18.51 3.33 0.01
N LEU A 118 17.70 2.35 -0.36
CA LEU A 118 17.59 1.09 0.38
C LEU A 118 18.95 0.38 0.49
N GLU A 119 19.26 -0.15 1.68
CA GLU A 119 20.52 -0.84 1.94
C GLU A 119 20.74 -2.05 1.04
N VAL A 120 19.66 -2.79 0.69
CA VAL A 120 19.74 -3.91 -0.24
C VAL A 120 20.27 -3.52 -1.61
N TYR A 121 20.00 -2.29 -2.08
CA TYR A 121 20.59 -1.80 -3.32
C TYR A 121 22.09 -1.57 -3.16
N LYS A 122 22.52 -0.88 -2.13
CA LYS A 122 23.94 -0.56 -1.89
C LYS A 122 24.79 -1.81 -1.65
N GLU A 123 24.30 -2.72 -0.83
CA GLU A 123 25.10 -3.89 -0.41
C GLU A 123 25.06 -5.03 -1.41
N PHE A 124 23.98 -5.17 -2.18
CA PHE A 124 23.78 -6.32 -3.06
C PHE A 124 23.52 -5.91 -4.52
N ILE A 125 22.43 -5.24 -4.81
CA ILE A 125 21.95 -5.08 -6.18
C ILE A 125 22.90 -4.23 -7.04
N ASN A 126 23.40 -3.10 -6.50
CA ASN A 126 24.27 -2.16 -7.23
C ASN A 126 25.67 -2.72 -7.48
N ARG A 127 26.01 -3.85 -6.89
CA ARG A 127 27.26 -4.61 -7.15
C ARG A 127 27.11 -5.62 -8.28
N ALA A 128 25.90 -5.92 -8.72
CA ALA A 128 25.64 -6.78 -9.87
C ALA A 128 25.75 -6.02 -11.19
N ARG A 129 25.97 -6.72 -12.29
CA ARG A 129 25.98 -6.13 -13.64
C ARG A 129 25.15 -7.00 -14.59
N PRO A 130 24.47 -6.40 -15.58
CA PRO A 130 23.83 -7.17 -16.63
C PRO A 130 24.90 -7.91 -17.45
N ARG A 131 24.59 -9.14 -17.83
CA ARG A 131 25.44 -9.86 -18.78
C ARG A 131 25.36 -9.16 -20.13
N GLU A 132 26.45 -9.14 -20.88
CA GLU A 132 26.57 -8.38 -22.13
C GLU A 132 25.42 -8.66 -23.12
N LYS A 133 24.99 -9.92 -23.23
CA LYS A 133 23.84 -10.32 -24.06
C LYS A 133 22.52 -9.60 -23.71
N TYR A 134 22.32 -9.24 -22.45
CA TYR A 134 21.06 -8.65 -21.92
C TYR A 134 21.21 -7.18 -21.51
N LYS A 135 22.39 -6.59 -21.73
CA LYS A 135 22.66 -5.20 -21.33
C LYS A 135 21.75 -4.19 -22.02
N LYS A 136 21.41 -4.44 -23.28
CA LYS A 136 20.50 -3.61 -24.07
C LYS A 136 19.07 -3.58 -23.53
N ASP A 137 18.67 -4.57 -22.72
CA ASP A 137 17.34 -4.69 -22.16
C ASP A 137 17.21 -3.89 -20.85
N VAL A 138 18.35 -3.38 -20.31
CA VAL A 138 18.39 -2.63 -19.06
C VAL A 138 18.44 -1.13 -19.36
N PRO A 139 17.52 -0.31 -18.80
CA PRO A 139 17.53 1.14 -18.98
C PRO A 139 18.86 1.79 -18.54
N GLU A 140 19.30 2.81 -19.26
CA GLU A 140 20.53 3.54 -18.91
C GLU A 140 20.51 4.12 -17.49
N GLU A 141 19.33 4.54 -17.01
CA GLU A 141 19.16 5.03 -15.67
C GLU A 141 19.52 3.96 -14.63
N ILE A 142 19.07 2.73 -14.82
CA ILE A 142 19.45 1.60 -13.96
C ILE A 142 20.94 1.28 -14.11
N ILE A 143 21.51 1.30 -15.32
CA ILE A 143 22.94 1.06 -15.52
C ILE A 143 23.80 2.06 -14.71
N LYS A 144 23.38 3.33 -14.66
CA LYS A 144 24.06 4.37 -13.87
C LYS A 144 23.95 4.14 -12.36
N GLU A 145 22.86 3.55 -11.91
CA GLU A 145 22.62 3.21 -10.50
C GLU A 145 23.39 1.97 -10.03
N LEU A 146 23.78 1.08 -10.96
CA LEU A 146 24.64 -0.08 -10.66
C LEU A 146 26.12 0.38 -10.53
N ASN A 147 26.43 1.21 -9.54
CA ASN A 147 27.68 1.95 -9.41
C ASN A 147 28.58 1.48 -8.26
N GLU A 148 28.15 0.53 -7.43
CA GLU A 148 28.96 -0.02 -6.36
C GLU A 148 30.08 -0.95 -6.91
N PRO A 149 31.13 -1.21 -6.13
CA PRO A 149 32.20 -2.13 -6.53
C PRO A 149 31.67 -3.47 -7.03
N ILE A 150 32.07 -3.85 -8.23
CA ILE A 150 31.55 -5.01 -8.94
C ILE A 150 31.84 -6.30 -8.18
N ASN A 151 30.85 -7.20 -8.13
CA ASN A 151 31.06 -8.60 -7.86
C ASN A 151 30.84 -9.38 -9.16
N ASP A 152 31.91 -9.88 -9.75
CA ASP A 152 31.90 -10.54 -11.07
C ASP A 152 31.04 -11.81 -11.12
N LYS A 153 30.68 -12.36 -9.97
CA LYS A 153 29.80 -13.54 -9.86
C LYS A 153 28.34 -13.17 -9.85
N TRP A 154 28.00 -11.89 -9.74
CA TRP A 154 26.62 -11.43 -9.62
C TRP A 154 26.13 -10.84 -10.94
N ALA A 155 24.94 -11.27 -11.36
CA ALA A 155 24.31 -10.83 -12.59
C ALA A 155 22.99 -10.13 -12.31
N TYR A 156 22.67 -9.13 -13.12
CA TYR A 156 21.44 -8.34 -13.07
C TYR A 156 20.60 -8.59 -14.31
N TRP A 157 19.29 -8.69 -14.13
CA TRP A 157 18.30 -8.76 -15.21
C TRP A 157 17.20 -7.75 -14.96
N PHE A 158 16.67 -7.17 -16.02
CA PHE A 158 15.56 -6.24 -15.99
C PHE A 158 14.40 -6.80 -16.79
N PHE A 159 13.19 -6.71 -16.23
CA PHE A 159 11.97 -7.20 -16.85
C PHE A 159 10.91 -6.10 -16.85
N THR A 160 10.12 -6.03 -17.92
CA THR A 160 8.99 -5.12 -18.09
C THR A 160 7.68 -5.89 -18.27
N PHE A 161 6.57 -5.18 -18.40
CA PHE A 161 5.29 -5.82 -18.78
C PHE A 161 5.37 -6.56 -20.12
N ASN A 162 6.21 -6.10 -21.06
CA ASN A 162 6.38 -6.74 -22.37
C ASN A 162 7.04 -8.12 -22.31
N ASP A 163 7.74 -8.41 -21.22
CA ASP A 163 8.38 -9.71 -20.99
C ASP A 163 7.40 -10.74 -20.39
N ASN A 164 6.21 -10.30 -19.97
CA ASN A 164 5.16 -11.16 -19.44
C ASN A 164 4.17 -11.55 -20.54
N LEU A 165 4.39 -12.73 -21.11
CA LEU A 165 3.56 -13.27 -22.20
C LEU A 165 2.08 -13.55 -21.79
N GLY A 166 1.77 -13.53 -20.51
CA GLY A 166 0.41 -13.70 -20.00
C GLY A 166 -0.42 -12.42 -19.98
N LEU A 167 0.18 -11.24 -20.27
CA LEU A 167 -0.55 -9.97 -20.31
C LEU A 167 -0.96 -9.62 -21.74
N THR A 168 -2.21 -9.18 -21.87
CA THR A 168 -2.72 -8.58 -23.10
C THR A 168 -2.34 -7.09 -23.19
N ALA A 169 -2.44 -6.49 -24.37
CA ALA A 169 -2.23 -5.05 -24.54
C ALA A 169 -3.19 -4.22 -23.67
N ASP A 170 -4.44 -4.66 -23.55
CA ASP A 170 -5.47 -4.06 -22.68
C ASP A 170 -5.07 -4.10 -21.20
N ASP A 171 -4.53 -5.22 -20.74
CA ASP A 171 -4.05 -5.35 -19.33
C ASP A 171 -2.89 -4.39 -19.05
N ILE A 172 -1.97 -4.26 -20.00
CA ILE A 172 -0.83 -3.34 -19.89
C ILE A 172 -1.33 -1.88 -19.85
N GLU A 173 -2.29 -1.52 -20.70
CA GLU A 173 -2.85 -0.17 -20.72
C GLU A 173 -3.59 0.15 -19.42
N LYS A 174 -4.42 -0.75 -18.93
CA LYS A 174 -5.09 -0.60 -17.62
C LYS A 174 -4.08 -0.41 -16.47
N LYS A 175 -2.99 -1.21 -16.46
CA LYS A 175 -1.93 -1.05 -15.47
C LYS A 175 -1.26 0.32 -15.56
N LYS A 176 -0.91 0.79 -16.76
CA LYS A 176 -0.32 2.12 -16.98
C LYS A 176 -1.22 3.25 -16.48
N ASN A 177 -2.53 3.12 -16.71
CA ASN A 177 -3.51 4.12 -16.31
C ASN A 177 -3.82 4.10 -14.80
N SER A 178 -3.43 3.06 -14.06
CA SER A 178 -3.67 2.95 -12.62
C SER A 178 -2.71 3.78 -11.75
N ALA A 179 -1.62 4.32 -12.32
CA ALA A 179 -0.63 5.10 -11.61
C ALA A 179 -0.43 6.48 -12.25
N PRO A 180 -0.53 7.59 -11.47
CA PRO A 180 -0.35 8.93 -12.01
C PRO A 180 1.05 9.16 -12.58
N ILE A 181 1.13 9.67 -13.81
CA ILE A 181 2.39 10.01 -14.47
C ILE A 181 3.16 11.05 -13.63
N GLY A 182 4.47 10.89 -13.49
CA GLY A 182 5.32 11.79 -12.73
C GLY A 182 5.44 11.44 -11.24
N THR A 183 4.67 10.49 -10.73
CA THR A 183 4.76 10.04 -9.33
C THR A 183 5.85 8.97 -9.14
N LYS A 184 6.33 8.80 -7.89
CA LYS A 184 7.16 7.65 -7.49
C LYS A 184 6.49 6.34 -7.88
N MET A 185 5.18 6.22 -7.66
CA MET A 185 4.40 5.04 -7.99
C MET A 185 4.48 4.71 -9.48
N TYR A 186 4.27 5.69 -10.37
CA TYR A 186 4.40 5.48 -11.81
C TYR A 186 5.82 5.04 -12.19
N LYS A 187 6.83 5.72 -11.63
CA LYS A 187 8.23 5.39 -11.87
C LYS A 187 8.55 3.95 -11.45
N ASN A 188 8.14 3.56 -10.24
CA ASN A 188 8.43 2.24 -9.70
C ASN A 188 7.60 1.12 -10.34
N LYS A 189 6.27 1.29 -10.41
CA LYS A 189 5.35 0.21 -10.78
C LYS A 189 5.15 0.08 -12.29
N ILE A 190 5.24 1.20 -13.04
CA ILE A 190 4.98 1.20 -14.48
C ILE A 190 6.28 1.18 -15.29
N LEU A 191 7.24 2.02 -14.93
CA LEU A 191 8.51 2.10 -15.67
C LEU A 191 9.56 1.09 -15.18
N GLY A 192 9.36 0.46 -14.02
CA GLY A 192 10.35 -0.43 -13.44
C GLY A 192 11.61 0.28 -12.93
N LEU A 193 11.56 1.60 -12.76
CA LEU A 193 12.68 2.44 -12.35
C LEU A 193 12.61 2.77 -10.87
N ARG A 194 13.76 2.97 -10.24
CA ARG A 194 13.83 3.41 -8.84
C ARG A 194 13.44 4.88 -8.73
N GLY A 195 12.71 5.25 -7.69
CA GLY A 195 12.25 6.62 -7.51
C GLY A 195 12.18 7.04 -6.06
N LYS A 196 12.62 8.28 -5.78
CA LYS A 196 12.32 8.98 -4.54
C LYS A 196 10.97 9.69 -4.70
N ALA A 197 10.20 9.73 -3.65
CA ALA A 197 9.05 10.62 -3.59
C ALA A 197 9.59 12.03 -3.31
N THR A 198 9.17 12.99 -4.11
CA THR A 198 9.57 14.40 -3.96
C THR A 198 8.41 15.31 -4.27
N GLY A 199 8.36 16.47 -3.63
CA GLY A 199 7.31 17.46 -3.84
C GLY A 199 5.96 17.04 -3.30
N LEU A 200 4.89 17.58 -3.90
CA LEU A 200 3.52 17.33 -3.47
C LEU A 200 3.13 15.87 -3.64
N ILE A 201 2.40 15.36 -2.66
CA ILE A 201 1.87 14.00 -2.67
C ILE A 201 0.76 13.86 -3.72
N PHE A 202 -0.13 14.85 -3.82
CA PHE A 202 -1.24 14.84 -4.76
C PHE A 202 -1.03 15.88 -5.87
N ASN A 203 -1.30 15.47 -7.10
CA ASN A 203 -1.32 16.37 -8.25
C ASN A 203 -2.78 16.74 -8.56
N LEU A 204 -3.29 17.73 -7.83
CA LEU A 204 -4.65 18.20 -8.00
C LEU A 204 -4.78 18.96 -9.34
N GLN A 205 -5.73 18.53 -10.17
CA GLN A 205 -6.02 19.12 -11.47
C GLN A 205 -7.46 19.66 -11.52
N PRO A 206 -7.77 20.64 -12.38
CA PRO A 206 -9.12 21.21 -12.48
C PRO A 206 -10.25 20.17 -12.68
N GLN A 207 -9.99 19.09 -13.41
CA GLN A 207 -10.98 18.03 -13.64
C GLN A 207 -11.35 17.22 -12.39
N HIS A 208 -10.55 17.30 -11.33
CA HIS A 208 -10.87 16.64 -10.05
C HIS A 208 -11.85 17.45 -9.21
N ILE A 209 -12.08 18.72 -9.57
CA ILE A 209 -12.95 19.65 -8.82
C ILE A 209 -14.26 19.82 -9.59
N ILE A 210 -15.36 19.62 -8.88
CA ILE A 210 -16.72 19.77 -9.42
C ILE A 210 -17.57 20.69 -8.54
N THR A 211 -18.64 21.26 -9.10
CA THR A 211 -19.58 22.06 -8.29
C THR A 211 -20.54 21.14 -7.52
N ALA A 212 -21.20 21.69 -6.48
CA ALA A 212 -22.24 20.98 -5.74
C ALA A 212 -23.42 20.54 -6.66
N GLU A 213 -23.78 21.36 -7.66
CA GLU A 213 -24.81 21.03 -8.62
C GLU A 213 -24.40 19.85 -9.53
N GLN A 214 -23.11 19.76 -9.88
CA GLN A 214 -22.57 18.63 -10.64
C GLN A 214 -22.58 17.36 -9.77
N ALA A 215 -22.16 17.46 -8.50
CA ALA A 215 -22.21 16.36 -7.56
C ALA A 215 -23.62 15.79 -7.39
N LYS A 216 -24.65 16.64 -7.26
CA LYS A 216 -26.06 16.24 -7.14
C LYS A 216 -26.63 15.49 -8.38
N LYS A 217 -25.97 15.55 -9.53
CA LYS A 217 -26.38 14.78 -10.72
C LYS A 217 -25.98 13.30 -10.63
N HIS A 218 -25.06 12.94 -9.76
CA HIS A 218 -24.65 11.54 -9.56
C HIS A 218 -25.68 10.76 -8.75
N LYS A 219 -25.79 9.46 -9.03
CA LYS A 219 -26.64 8.53 -8.27
C LYS A 219 -25.77 7.85 -7.20
N PHE A 220 -25.93 8.25 -5.97
CA PHE A 220 -25.18 7.68 -4.85
C PHE A 220 -25.77 6.36 -4.38
N MET A 221 -24.89 5.44 -3.96
CA MET A 221 -25.23 4.16 -3.31
C MET A 221 -24.97 4.25 -1.80
N TYR A 222 -23.89 4.93 -1.41
CA TYR A 222 -23.48 5.05 -0.01
C TYR A 222 -23.02 6.46 0.30
N PHE A 223 -23.22 6.85 1.55
CA PHE A 223 -22.64 8.04 2.14
C PHE A 223 -21.83 7.63 3.37
N SER A 224 -20.76 8.34 3.65
CA SER A 224 -19.89 8.08 4.79
C SER A 224 -19.30 9.39 5.30
N ILE A 225 -19.05 9.43 6.61
CA ILE A 225 -18.43 10.57 7.28
C ILE A 225 -17.17 10.07 7.99
N GLY A 226 -16.07 10.78 7.80
CA GLY A 226 -14.83 10.59 8.54
C GLY A 226 -14.49 11.83 9.34
N VAL A 227 -13.91 11.62 10.50
CA VAL A 227 -13.57 12.66 11.45
C VAL A 227 -12.13 12.46 11.88
N ASP A 228 -11.29 13.46 11.64
CA ASP A 228 -9.96 13.56 12.22
C ASP A 228 -9.94 14.59 13.31
N THR A 229 -9.36 14.27 14.47
CA THR A 229 -9.40 15.12 15.65
C THR A 229 -8.02 15.49 16.13
N SER A 230 -7.76 16.79 16.24
CA SER A 230 -6.62 17.33 16.97
C SER A 230 -7.07 18.45 17.90
N TYR A 231 -6.77 18.28 19.18
CA TYR A 231 -7.19 19.21 20.23
C TYR A 231 -6.11 20.23 20.62
N SER A 232 -4.99 20.25 19.93
CA SER A 232 -3.96 21.23 20.18
C SER A 232 -4.35 22.65 19.76
N LYS A 233 -3.62 23.64 20.26
CA LYS A 233 -3.79 25.05 19.85
C LYS A 233 -2.81 25.47 18.75
N MET A 234 -2.10 24.53 18.17
CA MET A 234 -1.20 24.83 17.05
C MET A 234 -1.98 25.21 15.80
N SER A 235 -1.43 26.13 15.00
CA SER A 235 -2.15 26.69 13.87
C SER A 235 -2.47 25.71 12.74
N HIS A 236 -1.74 24.60 12.67
CA HIS A 236 -1.94 23.56 11.68
C HIS A 236 -2.85 22.43 12.15
N ASP A 237 -3.10 22.32 13.47
CA ASP A 237 -3.95 21.28 14.03
C ASP A 237 -5.42 21.65 13.91
N LYS A 238 -6.23 20.74 13.41
CA LYS A 238 -7.65 20.94 13.15
C LYS A 238 -8.47 19.74 13.59
N ILE A 239 -9.73 20.00 13.92
CA ILE A 239 -10.78 18.99 13.92
C ILE A 239 -11.47 19.08 12.56
N THR A 240 -11.48 18.01 11.78
CA THR A 240 -12.05 18.00 10.44
C THR A 240 -13.15 16.96 10.32
N LEU A 241 -14.24 17.35 9.68
CA LEU A 241 -15.42 16.54 9.40
C LEU A 241 -15.56 16.46 7.88
N GLU A 242 -15.42 15.26 7.31
CA GLU A 242 -15.41 15.03 5.88
C GLU A 242 -16.53 14.07 5.49
N ALA A 243 -17.40 14.49 4.57
CA ALA A 243 -18.48 13.67 4.06
C ALA A 243 -18.27 13.29 2.60
N ILE A 244 -18.34 11.99 2.33
CA ILE A 244 -18.21 11.45 0.97
C ILE A 244 -19.49 10.75 0.52
N GLY A 245 -19.63 10.67 -0.81
CA GLY A 245 -20.62 9.81 -1.47
C GLY A 245 -19.95 8.84 -2.42
N ILE A 246 -20.40 7.58 -2.43
CA ILE A 246 -19.98 6.57 -3.41
C ILE A 246 -21.08 6.42 -4.44
N THR A 247 -20.76 6.64 -5.72
CA THR A 247 -21.74 6.59 -6.80
C THR A 247 -21.93 5.18 -7.37
N LYS A 248 -23.00 4.98 -8.16
CA LYS A 248 -23.23 3.72 -8.89
C LYS A 248 -22.14 3.42 -9.90
N GLU A 249 -21.49 4.46 -10.42
CA GLU A 249 -20.37 4.37 -11.35
C GLU A 249 -19.02 4.14 -10.62
N LYS A 250 -19.07 3.80 -9.33
CA LYS A 250 -17.91 3.53 -8.48
C LYS A 250 -16.98 4.74 -8.24
N LYS A 251 -17.49 5.96 -8.36
CA LYS A 251 -16.73 7.16 -8.01
C LYS A 251 -16.89 7.48 -6.53
N CYS A 252 -15.83 7.95 -5.90
CA CYS A 252 -15.83 8.59 -4.59
C CYS A 252 -15.85 10.09 -4.79
N ILE A 253 -16.82 10.77 -4.22
CA ILE A 253 -16.94 12.24 -4.28
C ILE A 253 -16.90 12.79 -2.86
N LEU A 254 -15.91 13.64 -2.55
CA LEU A 254 -15.93 14.46 -1.33
C LEU A 254 -16.97 15.56 -1.51
N LEU A 255 -18.03 15.51 -0.71
CA LEU A 255 -19.25 16.31 -0.87
C LEU A 255 -19.26 17.55 0.00
N MET A 256 -18.83 17.42 1.25
CA MET A 256 -18.88 18.47 2.26
C MET A 256 -17.71 18.32 3.23
N GLU A 257 -17.25 19.45 3.75
CA GLU A 257 -16.31 19.53 4.86
C GLU A 257 -16.72 20.58 5.90
N GLU A 258 -16.32 20.35 7.14
CA GLU A 258 -16.28 21.38 8.18
C GLU A 258 -14.98 21.24 8.96
N THR A 259 -14.31 22.37 9.21
CA THR A 259 -13.04 22.38 9.92
C THR A 259 -13.07 23.36 11.08
N TYR A 260 -12.45 22.97 12.19
CA TYR A 260 -12.40 23.78 13.41
C TYR A 260 -10.99 23.76 13.99
N ASN A 261 -10.54 24.90 14.49
CA ASN A 261 -9.23 25.01 15.11
C ASN A 261 -9.34 25.61 16.51
N ASN A 262 -8.71 24.98 17.49
CA ASN A 262 -8.72 25.45 18.88
C ASN A 262 -8.00 26.78 19.10
N LYS A 263 -7.13 27.22 18.18
CA LYS A 263 -6.50 28.56 18.25
C LYS A 263 -7.53 29.70 18.11
N ASP A 264 -8.62 29.43 17.38
CA ASP A 264 -9.65 30.43 17.06
C ASP A 264 -10.72 30.52 18.13
N THR A 265 -10.57 29.77 19.24
CA THR A 265 -11.52 29.70 20.35
C THR A 265 -10.90 30.18 21.65
N THR A 266 -11.72 30.82 22.47
CA THR A 266 -11.33 31.26 23.84
C THR A 266 -11.16 30.04 24.76
N ARG A 267 -12.04 29.03 24.63
CA ARG A 267 -11.97 27.74 25.32
C ARG A 267 -11.73 26.63 24.29
N PRO A 268 -10.68 25.81 24.47
CA PRO A 268 -10.45 24.65 23.61
C PRO A 268 -11.68 23.73 23.58
N PHE A 269 -11.95 23.16 22.42
CA PHE A 269 -12.95 22.11 22.30
C PHE A 269 -12.56 20.88 23.12
N ALA A 270 -13.55 20.25 23.73
CA ALA A 270 -13.47 18.95 24.34
C ALA A 270 -14.25 17.92 23.51
N PRO A 271 -14.05 16.62 23.70
CA PRO A 271 -14.84 15.58 23.02
C PRO A 271 -16.36 15.80 23.13
N SER A 272 -16.84 16.27 24.29
CA SER A 272 -18.26 16.59 24.53
C SER A 272 -18.78 17.75 23.68
N ASP A 273 -17.92 18.67 23.25
CA ASP A 273 -18.29 19.75 22.35
C ASP A 273 -18.32 19.27 20.89
N VAL A 274 -17.39 18.37 20.53
CA VAL A 274 -17.22 17.88 19.15
C VAL A 274 -18.33 16.92 18.73
N VAL A 275 -18.82 16.06 19.61
CA VAL A 275 -19.85 15.06 19.27
C VAL A 275 -21.15 15.70 18.75
N PRO A 276 -21.73 16.77 19.38
CA PRO A 276 -22.86 17.48 18.79
C PRO A 276 -22.57 18.12 17.43
N MET A 277 -21.32 18.60 17.19
CA MET A 277 -20.91 19.16 15.89
C MET A 277 -20.92 18.06 14.82
N ILE A 278 -20.39 16.86 15.12
CA ILE A 278 -20.44 15.71 14.23
C ILE A 278 -21.88 15.34 13.86
N VAL A 279 -22.79 15.32 14.83
CA VAL A 279 -24.21 15.01 14.60
C VAL A 279 -24.85 16.09 13.73
N SER A 280 -24.58 17.36 14.01
CA SER A 280 -25.07 18.49 13.20
C SER A 280 -24.60 18.39 11.75
N PHE A 281 -23.32 18.08 11.54
CA PHE A 281 -22.75 17.86 10.21
C PHE A 281 -23.43 16.70 9.47
N ALA A 282 -23.67 15.57 10.17
CA ALA A 282 -24.37 14.42 9.62
C ALA A 282 -25.83 14.74 9.21
N GLU A 283 -26.54 15.58 9.99
CA GLU A 283 -27.88 16.05 9.61
C GLU A 283 -27.85 16.98 8.39
N LYS A 284 -26.80 17.83 8.23
CA LYS A 284 -26.61 18.63 7.01
C LYS A 284 -26.39 17.76 5.80
N LEU A 285 -25.51 16.74 5.89
CA LEU A 285 -25.29 15.77 4.80
C LEU A 285 -26.59 15.08 4.42
N LYS A 286 -27.37 14.63 5.41
CA LYS A 286 -28.65 13.96 5.20
C LYS A 286 -29.66 14.85 4.50
N ALA A 287 -29.73 16.13 4.86
CA ALA A 287 -30.63 17.08 4.24
C ALA A 287 -30.25 17.42 2.79
N GLU A 288 -28.97 17.46 2.48
CA GLU A 288 -28.48 17.94 1.19
C GLU A 288 -28.26 16.84 0.15
N TYR A 289 -27.74 15.69 0.57
CA TYR A 289 -27.34 14.59 -0.32
C TYR A 289 -27.95 13.23 0.06
N GLY A 290 -27.84 12.83 1.34
CA GLY A 290 -28.37 11.56 1.80
C GLY A 290 -27.78 11.07 3.12
N PHE A 291 -28.31 9.96 3.60
CA PHE A 291 -28.06 9.45 4.94
C PHE A 291 -26.81 8.60 5.03
N SER A 292 -25.89 8.95 5.92
CA SER A 292 -24.79 8.09 6.38
C SER A 292 -25.14 7.51 7.75
N ARG A 293 -25.16 6.19 7.87
CA ARG A 293 -25.45 5.54 9.16
C ARG A 293 -24.25 5.59 10.10
N THR A 294 -23.06 5.28 9.59
CA THR A 294 -21.86 5.15 10.43
C THR A 294 -20.92 6.31 10.19
N ILE A 295 -20.43 6.87 11.28
CA ILE A 295 -19.43 7.95 11.31
C ILE A 295 -18.13 7.37 11.86
N TYR A 296 -17.05 7.55 11.12
CA TYR A 296 -15.73 6.99 11.43
C TYR A 296 -14.83 8.04 12.03
N ILE A 297 -14.55 7.93 13.33
CA ILE A 297 -13.70 8.85 14.10
C ILE A 297 -12.29 8.26 14.16
N ASP A 298 -11.26 9.09 14.15
CA ASP A 298 -9.89 8.62 14.36
C ASP A 298 -9.82 7.63 15.51
N SER A 299 -9.36 6.40 15.25
CA SER A 299 -9.26 5.34 16.26
C SER A 299 -8.24 5.63 17.36
N ALA A 300 -7.32 6.60 17.17
CA ALA A 300 -6.41 7.05 18.20
C ALA A 300 -7.12 7.95 19.24
N ASP A 301 -8.25 8.56 18.88
CA ASP A 301 -9.05 9.38 19.77
C ASP A 301 -10.15 8.56 20.48
N ALA A 302 -9.73 7.73 21.42
CA ALA A 302 -10.64 6.92 22.24
C ALA A 302 -11.59 7.82 23.08
N GLY A 303 -11.17 9.04 23.40
CA GLY A 303 -11.95 10.01 24.17
C GLY A 303 -13.22 10.42 23.42
N THR A 304 -13.08 10.91 22.20
CA THR A 304 -14.21 11.31 21.35
C THR A 304 -15.12 10.14 21.01
N ILE A 305 -14.54 8.95 20.71
CA ILE A 305 -15.34 7.74 20.44
C ILE A 305 -16.19 7.38 21.67
N THR A 306 -15.60 7.38 22.87
CA THR A 306 -16.31 7.08 24.11
C THR A 306 -17.42 8.08 24.38
N GLU A 307 -17.15 9.39 24.17
CA GLU A 307 -18.15 10.44 24.37
C GLU A 307 -19.29 10.33 23.35
N ALA A 308 -18.99 10.00 22.10
CA ALA A 308 -20.00 9.75 21.07
C ALA A 308 -20.92 8.55 21.43
N GLN A 309 -20.37 7.50 22.00
CA GLN A 309 -21.14 6.35 22.49
C GLN A 309 -22.04 6.73 23.66
N LYS A 310 -21.54 7.52 24.62
CA LYS A 310 -22.35 8.06 25.74
C LYS A 310 -23.45 8.99 25.23
N PHE A 311 -23.13 9.88 24.29
CA PHE A 311 -24.11 10.74 23.66
C PHE A 311 -25.27 9.95 23.06
N LYS A 312 -24.95 8.87 22.33
CA LYS A 312 -25.97 7.99 21.73
C LYS A 312 -26.84 7.28 22.78
N LEU A 313 -26.31 6.95 23.96
CA LEU A 313 -27.09 6.33 25.05
C LEU A 313 -28.04 7.34 25.71
N ASN A 314 -27.65 8.60 25.78
CA ASN A 314 -28.38 9.64 26.52
C ASN A 314 -29.27 10.53 25.65
N THR A 315 -29.11 10.45 24.32
CA THR A 315 -29.84 11.30 23.38
C THR A 315 -30.36 10.45 22.22
N PRO A 316 -31.59 10.64 21.74
CA PRO A 316 -32.07 10.00 20.53
C PRO A 316 -31.14 10.29 19.36
N CYS A 317 -30.40 9.28 18.90
CA CYS A 317 -29.40 9.41 17.85
C CYS A 317 -29.47 8.21 16.89
N ILE A 318 -29.66 8.51 15.60
CA ILE A 318 -29.79 7.50 14.54
C ILE A 318 -28.44 7.06 13.97
N TYR A 319 -27.36 7.75 14.37
CA TYR A 319 -26.01 7.50 13.89
C TYR A 319 -25.28 6.46 14.74
N ASP A 320 -24.42 5.68 14.10
CA ASP A 320 -23.46 4.80 14.75
C ASP A 320 -22.07 5.44 14.68
N PHE A 321 -21.31 5.34 15.78
CA PHE A 321 -19.95 5.88 15.86
C PHE A 321 -18.94 4.73 15.97
N ALA A 322 -17.94 4.72 15.10
CA ALA A 322 -16.92 3.70 15.05
C ALA A 322 -15.52 4.32 14.92
N GLY A 323 -14.50 3.64 15.47
CA GLY A 323 -13.12 3.99 15.19
C GLY A 323 -12.76 3.70 13.73
N ALA A 324 -12.04 4.62 13.09
CA ALA A 324 -11.58 4.46 11.72
C ALA A 324 -10.60 3.29 11.61
N TRP A 325 -10.69 2.55 10.50
CA TRP A 325 -9.83 1.41 10.24
C TRP A 325 -8.42 1.85 9.84
N LYS A 326 -7.44 1.72 10.75
CA LYS A 326 -6.05 2.17 10.53
C LYS A 326 -5.05 1.07 10.14
N LYS A 327 -5.50 -0.17 9.90
CA LYS A 327 -4.57 -1.24 9.46
C LYS A 327 -4.00 -0.97 8.07
N THR A 328 -4.74 -0.28 7.19
CA THR A 328 -4.22 0.16 5.90
C THR A 328 -3.20 1.29 6.11
N LYS A 329 -1.94 1.07 5.72
CA LYS A 329 -0.84 2.03 5.88
C LYS A 329 -1.14 3.36 5.18
N VAL A 330 -0.66 4.49 5.72
CA VAL A 330 -0.83 5.84 5.13
C VAL A 330 -0.38 5.89 3.67
N ILE A 331 0.80 5.34 3.37
CA ILE A 331 1.33 5.28 1.99
C ILE A 331 0.37 4.54 1.06
N THR A 332 -0.22 3.44 1.51
CA THR A 332 -1.19 2.68 0.73
C THR A 332 -2.48 3.46 0.50
N ARG A 333 -2.96 4.21 1.51
CA ARG A 333 -4.12 5.11 1.38
C ARG A 333 -3.86 6.21 0.35
N ILE A 334 -2.68 6.82 0.39
CA ILE A 334 -2.24 7.81 -0.59
C ILE A 334 -2.23 7.22 -2.01
N GLN A 335 -1.64 6.05 -2.21
CA GLN A 335 -1.53 5.38 -3.50
C GLN A 335 -2.91 5.03 -4.09
N LEU A 336 -3.85 4.55 -3.26
CA LEU A 336 -5.23 4.30 -3.67
C LEU A 336 -5.89 5.58 -4.19
N GLN A 337 -5.83 6.65 -3.40
CA GLN A 337 -6.44 7.92 -3.78
C GLN A 337 -5.80 8.53 -5.03
N GLN A 338 -4.47 8.47 -5.17
CA GLN A 338 -3.76 8.87 -6.39
C GLN A 338 -4.25 8.09 -7.61
N SER A 339 -4.44 6.77 -7.49
CA SER A 339 -4.94 5.94 -8.57
C SER A 339 -6.37 6.33 -8.97
N TRP A 340 -7.26 6.56 -8.01
CA TRP A 340 -8.64 6.98 -8.30
C TRP A 340 -8.70 8.39 -8.90
N MET A 341 -7.82 9.29 -8.50
CA MET A 341 -7.69 10.60 -9.14
C MET A 341 -7.26 10.45 -10.60
N GLN A 342 -6.27 9.61 -10.86
CA GLN A 342 -5.78 9.36 -12.23
C GLN A 342 -6.86 8.82 -13.16
N THR A 343 -7.74 7.95 -12.66
CA THR A 343 -8.84 7.37 -13.44
C THR A 343 -10.12 8.24 -13.44
N GLY A 344 -10.13 9.35 -12.70
CA GLY A 344 -11.30 10.21 -12.53
C GLY A 344 -12.37 9.60 -11.63
N ASP A 345 -11.98 8.66 -10.77
CA ASP A 345 -12.87 8.00 -9.80
C ASP A 345 -12.86 8.67 -8.43
N PHE A 346 -12.05 9.72 -8.23
CA PHE A 346 -12.06 10.55 -7.05
C PHE A 346 -12.28 12.03 -7.44
N LEU A 347 -13.37 12.61 -6.93
CA LEU A 347 -13.77 13.99 -7.21
C LEU A 347 -13.98 14.75 -5.91
N ILE A 348 -13.89 16.08 -5.99
CA ILE A 348 -13.96 16.98 -4.83
C ILE A 348 -14.93 18.11 -5.17
N VAL A 349 -15.90 18.37 -4.30
CA VAL A 349 -16.77 19.54 -4.45
C VAL A 349 -15.99 20.81 -4.12
N ASP A 350 -16.13 21.84 -4.94
CA ASP A 350 -15.37 23.09 -4.89
C ASP A 350 -15.54 23.90 -3.60
N THR A 351 -16.53 23.57 -2.77
CA THR A 351 -16.74 24.14 -1.43
C THR A 351 -15.83 23.54 -0.37
N CYS A 352 -15.20 22.39 -0.61
CA CYS A 352 -14.24 21.73 0.29
C CYS A 352 -12.87 22.43 0.23
N LYS A 353 -12.78 23.65 0.73
CA LYS A 353 -11.63 24.55 0.56
C LYS A 353 -10.42 24.14 1.39
N ASP A 354 -10.62 23.67 2.61
CA ASP A 354 -9.53 23.22 3.48
C ASP A 354 -8.88 21.96 2.93
N TYR A 355 -9.68 20.98 2.49
CA TYR A 355 -9.21 19.77 1.82
C TYR A 355 -8.38 20.10 0.58
N ILE A 356 -8.90 20.97 -0.31
CA ILE A 356 -8.19 21.45 -1.51
C ILE A 356 -6.88 22.14 -1.13
N SER A 357 -6.90 22.97 -0.08
CA SER A 357 -5.71 23.67 0.42
C SER A 357 -4.65 22.69 0.95
N GLU A 358 -5.06 21.67 1.69
CA GLU A 358 -4.15 20.65 2.21
C GLU A 358 -3.56 19.80 1.07
N MET A 359 -4.35 19.37 0.09
CA MET A 359 -3.83 18.64 -1.08
C MET A 359 -2.77 19.41 -1.86
N ASN A 360 -2.83 20.74 -1.87
CA ASN A 360 -1.84 21.61 -2.52
C ASN A 360 -0.60 21.89 -1.65
N LYS A 361 -0.54 21.35 -0.43
CA LYS A 361 0.59 21.52 0.50
C LYS A 361 1.18 20.22 0.97
N TYR A 362 0.38 19.15 1.03
CA TYR A 362 0.80 17.86 1.54
C TYR A 362 1.93 17.29 0.72
N SER A 363 3.09 17.11 1.33
CA SER A 363 4.34 16.79 0.66
C SER A 363 5.08 15.61 1.31
N TRP A 364 6.09 15.14 0.61
CA TRP A 364 6.98 14.12 1.12
C TRP A 364 8.13 14.75 1.88
N ASP A 365 8.48 14.20 3.04
CA ASP A 365 9.66 14.57 3.79
C ASP A 365 10.96 14.04 3.13
N GLU A 366 12.11 14.42 3.69
CA GLU A 366 13.43 13.97 3.23
C GLU A 366 13.64 12.45 3.30
N LYS A 367 12.87 11.76 4.17
CA LYS A 367 12.91 10.31 4.36
C LYS A 367 11.90 9.55 3.49
N ASN A 368 11.28 10.22 2.52
CA ASN A 368 10.21 9.68 1.67
C ASN A 368 8.98 9.19 2.46
N GLN A 369 8.71 9.79 3.62
CA GLN A 369 7.47 9.63 4.35
C GLN A 369 6.55 10.84 4.09
N PRO A 370 5.24 10.68 4.15
CA PRO A 370 4.34 11.82 4.17
C PRO A 370 4.67 12.71 5.38
N GLU A 371 4.73 14.03 5.18
CA GLU A 371 4.90 14.96 6.29
C GLU A 371 3.73 14.84 7.27
N ASP A 372 4.03 14.93 8.58
CA ASP A 372 3.03 14.98 9.65
C ASP A 372 2.52 16.43 9.81
N ALA A 373 2.03 16.99 8.71
CA ALA A 373 1.50 18.34 8.63
C ALA A 373 0.57 18.49 7.41
N HIS A 374 -0.46 19.32 7.52
CA HIS A 374 -1.40 19.59 6.43
C HIS A 374 -2.14 18.35 5.90
N ASP A 375 -2.52 17.43 6.78
CA ASP A 375 -3.12 16.15 6.40
C ASP A 375 -4.42 15.81 7.15
N HIS A 376 -4.94 16.72 7.98
CA HIS A 376 -6.13 16.47 8.81
C HIS A 376 -7.39 16.23 7.98
N SER A 377 -7.72 17.15 7.03
CA SER A 377 -8.86 16.95 6.12
C SER A 377 -8.63 15.73 5.22
N ILE A 378 -7.40 15.51 4.78
CA ILE A 378 -7.03 14.33 3.99
C ILE A 378 -7.27 13.05 4.80
N ASN A 379 -6.82 12.98 6.05
CA ASN A 379 -7.04 11.84 6.95
C ASN A 379 -8.54 11.64 7.22
N GLY A 380 -9.28 12.69 7.56
CA GLY A 380 -10.73 12.63 7.75
C GLY A 380 -11.44 12.04 6.54
N CYS A 381 -11.14 12.51 5.34
CA CYS A 381 -11.68 11.97 4.09
C CYS A 381 -11.29 10.51 3.89
N GLN A 382 -10.04 10.14 4.20
CA GLN A 382 -9.57 8.75 4.12
C GLN A 382 -10.33 7.85 5.09
N TYR A 383 -10.62 8.29 6.30
CA TYR A 383 -11.43 7.51 7.25
C TYR A 383 -12.84 7.26 6.71
N ALA A 384 -13.43 8.23 6.01
CA ALA A 384 -14.74 8.08 5.38
C ALA A 384 -14.75 7.01 4.28
N TRP A 385 -13.76 6.99 3.37
CA TRP A 385 -13.77 6.05 2.24
C TRP A 385 -13.13 4.68 2.51
N LEU A 386 -12.30 4.54 3.55
CA LEU A 386 -11.61 3.27 3.87
C LEU A 386 -12.53 2.05 3.92
N PRO A 387 -13.73 2.09 4.55
CA PRO A 387 -14.66 0.95 4.55
C PRO A 387 -15.14 0.57 3.15
N TYR A 388 -15.12 1.52 2.22
CA TYR A 388 -15.64 1.36 0.85
C TYR A 388 -14.54 1.23 -0.20
N LYS A 389 -13.27 1.14 0.19
CA LYS A 389 -12.12 1.14 -0.74
C LYS A 389 -12.23 0.11 -1.87
N LYS A 390 -12.92 -1.01 -1.62
CA LYS A 390 -13.17 -2.07 -2.63
C LYS A 390 -14.32 -1.77 -3.59
N MET A 391 -15.03 -0.68 -3.39
CA MET A 391 -16.16 -0.26 -4.21
C MET A 391 -15.82 0.93 -5.13
N ILE A 392 -14.61 1.47 -5.01
CA ILE A 392 -14.16 2.67 -5.76
C ILE A 392 -13.25 2.21 -6.90
N GLY A 393 -13.54 2.67 -8.11
CA GLY A 393 -12.75 2.41 -9.30
C GLY A 393 -12.76 0.96 -9.77
N ASP A 394 -11.81 0.60 -10.64
CA ASP A 394 -11.60 -0.79 -11.09
C ASP A 394 -10.65 -1.52 -10.14
N ILE A 395 -11.23 -2.35 -9.28
CA ILE A 395 -10.49 -3.10 -8.24
C ILE A 395 -9.38 -3.96 -8.83
N LYS A 396 -9.57 -4.58 -10.01
CA LYS A 396 -8.56 -5.48 -10.57
C LYS A 396 -7.31 -4.74 -11.00
N ALA A 397 -7.47 -3.60 -11.67
CA ALA A 397 -6.33 -2.78 -12.09
C ALA A 397 -5.55 -2.22 -10.90
N ILE A 398 -6.27 -1.77 -9.85
CA ILE A 398 -5.67 -1.15 -8.66
C ILE A 398 -5.04 -2.20 -7.73
N ALA A 399 -5.68 -3.36 -7.53
CA ALA A 399 -5.19 -4.40 -6.64
C ALA A 399 -3.84 -4.99 -7.08
N GLU A 400 -3.56 -5.07 -8.38
CA GLU A 400 -2.26 -5.52 -8.89
C GLU A 400 -1.14 -4.51 -8.62
N VAL A 401 -1.47 -3.21 -8.58
CA VAL A 401 -0.51 -2.15 -8.30
C VAL A 401 -0.26 -1.98 -6.79
N ILE A 402 -1.29 -2.24 -5.98
CA ILE A 402 -1.27 -2.02 -4.53
C ILE A 402 -1.74 -3.31 -3.81
N LYS A 403 -1.01 -4.40 -3.99
CA LYS A 403 -1.34 -5.71 -3.39
C LYS A 403 -1.64 -5.65 -1.89
N ASP A 404 -0.90 -4.80 -1.16
CA ASP A 404 -1.03 -4.67 0.29
C ASP A 404 -2.35 -4.03 0.75
N ALA A 405 -3.03 -3.27 -0.11
CA ALA A 405 -4.27 -2.58 0.23
C ALA A 405 -5.49 -3.51 0.30
N TYR A 406 -5.44 -4.64 -0.38
CA TYR A 406 -6.58 -5.54 -0.55
C TYR A 406 -6.43 -6.87 0.17
N ASN A 407 -5.26 -7.14 0.78
CA ASN A 407 -4.99 -8.33 1.57
C ASN A 407 -5.25 -8.13 3.09
N ASP A 408 -5.69 -6.92 3.51
CA ASP A 408 -6.10 -6.60 4.89
C ASP A 408 -7.56 -6.97 5.19
#